data_8047869b1adb74951bfdc85e49512d42
#
_entry.id   8047869b1adb74951bfdc85e49512d42
#
_cell.length_a   1.000
_cell.length_b   1.000
_cell.length_c   1.000
_cell.angle_alpha   90.00
_cell.angle_beta   90.00
_cell.angle_gamma   90.00
#
_symmetry.space_group_name_H-M   'P 1'
#
loop_
_entity.id
_entity.type
_entity.pdbx_description
1 polymer ?
#
loop_
_entity_poly.entity_id
_entity_poly.type
_entity_poly.pdbx_seq_one_letter_code
_entity_poly.pdbx_strand_id
1 'polypeptide(L)'
;MQNIRNRTTITNPHILELIKECLDNTKAMEFNVPSKIRFLECSAKRRAGLACYRDTTIVLSTFIYKEKDDAIRSIIYHEIGHIVAGPLAKHGPVWQRIVNKMSKITGIKITRCYSDSDMPIHAEEKKMAWKYNFRCKGCGCELHYMKETEFCRTYKDIMPNGKPRWTCTHCHNTFEKVNRK
;
A
#
# COMPACT_ATOMS: atom_id res chain seq x y z
N MET A 1 5.51 -15.97 4.35
CA MET A 1 6.07 -14.92 5.25
C MET A 1 6.99 -14.05 4.40
N GLN A 2 6.61 -12.78 4.13
CA GLN A 2 7.49 -11.87 3.38
C GLN A 2 8.62 -11.40 4.32
N ASN A 3 9.85 -11.66 3.91
CA ASN A 3 11.07 -11.29 4.61
C ASN A 3 11.19 -9.76 4.74
N ILE A 4 10.85 -9.22 5.90
CA ILE A 4 11.22 -7.85 6.29
C ILE A 4 12.61 -7.94 6.91
N ARG A 5 13.60 -8.39 6.12
CA ARG A 5 14.96 -8.68 6.65
C ARG A 5 15.81 -7.44 6.86
N ASN A 6 15.53 -6.31 6.22
CA ASN A 6 16.35 -5.10 6.33
C ASN A 6 15.52 -3.97 6.95
N ARG A 7 15.36 -4.02 8.27
CA ARG A 7 14.78 -2.92 9.05
C ARG A 7 15.91 -2.06 9.59
N THR A 8 15.84 -0.77 9.35
CA THR A 8 16.80 0.21 9.85
C THR A 8 16.10 1.30 10.67
N THR A 9 16.86 2.01 11.47
CA THR A 9 16.34 3.17 12.19
C THR A 9 15.99 4.27 11.20
N ILE A 10 14.84 4.92 11.38
CA ILE A 10 14.44 6.08 10.57
C ILE A 10 15.39 7.23 10.91
N THR A 11 16.02 7.79 9.88
CA THR A 11 16.94 8.94 10.02
C THR A 11 16.41 10.22 9.34
N ASN A 12 15.34 10.10 8.56
CA ASN A 12 14.73 11.27 7.90
C ASN A 12 14.05 12.18 8.94
N PRO A 13 14.52 13.43 9.13
CA PRO A 13 14.03 14.32 10.19
C PRO A 13 12.57 14.70 10.01
N HIS A 14 12.12 14.90 8.77
CA HIS A 14 10.73 15.22 8.47
C HIS A 14 9.78 14.07 8.86
N ILE A 15 10.16 12.82 8.57
CA ILE A 15 9.37 11.65 8.97
C ILE A 15 9.34 11.49 10.50
N LEU A 16 10.45 11.77 11.18
CA LEU A 16 10.51 11.74 12.64
C LEU A 16 9.59 12.80 13.27
N GLU A 17 9.50 13.98 12.68
CA GLU A 17 8.58 15.04 13.10
C GLU A 17 7.11 14.60 12.95
N LEU A 18 6.73 14.05 11.78
CA LEU A 18 5.38 13.54 11.55
C LEU A 18 5.01 12.39 12.52
N ILE A 19 5.97 11.50 12.82
CA ILE A 19 5.77 10.43 13.79
C ILE A 19 5.52 11.01 15.19
N LYS A 20 6.32 11.98 15.61
CA LYS A 20 6.16 12.66 16.91
C LYS A 20 4.79 13.31 17.01
N GLU A 21 4.41 14.09 16.01
CA GLU A 21 3.09 14.75 15.92
C GLU A 21 1.95 13.73 16.07
N CYS A 22 1.99 12.64 15.29
CA CYS A 22 0.95 11.61 15.33
C CYS A 22 0.88 10.90 16.69
N LEU A 23 2.01 10.65 17.33
CA LEU A 23 2.05 10.05 18.67
C LEU A 23 1.48 10.99 19.74
N ASP A 24 1.87 12.27 19.72
CA ASP A 24 1.44 13.25 20.70
C ASP A 24 -0.07 13.49 20.55
N ASN A 25 -0.58 13.63 19.33
CA ASN A 25 -2.01 13.70 19.07
C ASN A 25 -2.75 12.45 19.55
N THR A 26 -2.21 11.24 19.32
CA THR A 26 -2.86 10.01 19.76
C THR A 26 -2.94 9.89 21.28
N LYS A 27 -1.89 10.33 21.99
CA LYS A 27 -1.90 10.38 23.46
C LYS A 27 -2.92 11.38 23.99
N ALA A 28 -3.04 12.55 23.36
CA ALA A 28 -4.03 13.57 23.71
C ALA A 28 -5.49 13.11 23.52
N MET A 29 -5.71 12.06 22.70
CA MET A 29 -7.03 11.44 22.51
C MET A 29 -7.42 10.43 23.61
N GLU A 30 -6.61 10.31 24.66
CA GLU A 30 -6.82 9.40 25.81
C GLU A 30 -6.88 7.90 25.42
N PHE A 31 -6.22 7.53 24.33
CA PHE A 31 -6.03 6.12 24.02
C PHE A 31 -4.93 5.51 24.92
N ASN A 32 -5.10 4.25 25.27
CA ASN A 32 -4.05 3.47 25.96
C ASN A 32 -2.90 3.17 25.00
N VAL A 33 -2.04 4.17 24.79
CA VAL A 33 -0.86 4.07 23.92
C VAL A 33 0.31 3.53 24.76
N PRO A 34 1.00 2.47 24.31
CA PRO A 34 2.20 1.99 25.00
C PRO A 34 3.21 3.13 25.20
N SER A 35 3.87 3.16 26.37
CA SER A 35 4.83 4.20 26.73
C SER A 35 6.00 4.29 25.72
N LYS A 36 6.33 3.18 25.07
CA LYS A 36 7.39 3.10 24.05
C LYS A 36 6.91 2.37 22.82
N ILE A 37 6.80 3.09 21.70
CA ILE A 37 6.64 2.52 20.36
C ILE A 37 7.93 2.79 19.59
N ARG A 38 8.53 1.74 19.01
CA ARG A 38 9.72 1.86 18.19
C ARG A 38 9.31 1.99 16.72
N PHE A 39 9.89 2.96 16.02
CA PHE A 39 9.69 3.13 14.59
C PHE A 39 10.95 2.74 13.82
N LEU A 40 10.77 1.92 12.79
CA LEU A 40 11.81 1.47 11.87
C LEU A 40 11.34 1.69 10.43
N GLU A 41 12.27 1.68 9.49
CA GLU A 41 11.99 1.75 8.07
C GLU A 41 12.43 0.49 7.32
N CYS A 42 11.86 0.25 6.13
CA CYS A 42 12.27 -0.81 5.22
C CYS A 42 12.02 -0.40 3.77
N SER A 43 12.65 -1.11 2.82
CA SER A 43 12.49 -0.89 1.38
C SER A 43 11.38 -1.73 0.74
N ALA A 44 10.34 -2.12 1.50
CA ALA A 44 9.21 -2.88 0.95
C ALA A 44 8.44 -2.05 -0.09
N LYS A 45 8.02 -2.69 -1.20
CA LYS A 45 7.34 -2.00 -2.31
C LYS A 45 5.83 -2.24 -2.39
N ARG A 46 5.27 -3.08 -1.52
CA ARG A 46 3.86 -3.49 -1.59
C ARG A 46 3.06 -3.19 -0.32
N ARG A 47 3.72 -2.78 0.75
CA ARG A 47 3.08 -2.50 2.04
C ARG A 47 3.63 -1.19 2.55
N ALA A 48 2.75 -0.25 2.85
CA ALA A 48 3.11 1.09 3.33
C ALA A 48 3.64 1.08 4.76
N GLY A 49 3.02 0.28 5.64
CA GLY A 49 3.42 0.12 7.03
C GLY A 49 3.15 -1.29 7.56
N LEU A 50 3.63 -1.56 8.77
CA LEU A 50 3.40 -2.81 9.50
C LEU A 50 3.55 -2.59 11.00
N ALA A 51 2.49 -2.85 11.76
CA ALA A 51 2.53 -2.95 13.22
C ALA A 51 2.99 -4.34 13.68
N CYS A 52 4.04 -4.39 14.48
CA CYS A 52 4.60 -5.59 15.08
C CYS A 52 4.31 -5.57 16.59
N TYR A 53 3.34 -6.36 17.02
CA TYR A 53 2.86 -6.35 18.41
C TYR A 53 3.88 -6.93 19.41
N ARG A 54 4.68 -7.90 18.98
CA ARG A 54 5.62 -8.62 19.87
C ARG A 54 6.62 -7.70 20.56
N ASP A 55 7.08 -6.68 19.84
CA ASP A 55 8.11 -5.74 20.31
C ASP A 55 7.66 -4.28 20.19
N THR A 56 6.36 -4.07 20.05
CA THR A 56 5.72 -2.76 19.93
C THR A 56 6.44 -1.87 18.90
N THR A 57 6.69 -2.45 17.72
CA THR A 57 7.42 -1.78 16.63
C THR A 57 6.47 -1.49 15.47
N ILE A 58 6.57 -0.29 14.91
CA ILE A 58 5.96 0.09 13.64
C ILE A 58 7.06 0.19 12.58
N VAL A 59 6.89 -0.48 11.44
CA VAL A 59 7.83 -0.42 10.32
C VAL A 59 7.15 0.35 9.19
N LEU A 60 7.76 1.43 8.73
CA LEU A 60 7.32 2.22 7.58
C LEU A 60 8.13 1.86 6.33
N SER A 61 7.51 1.86 5.18
CA SER A 61 8.22 1.65 3.92
C SER A 61 8.71 2.98 3.36
N THR A 62 9.97 3.05 2.96
CA THR A 62 10.60 4.30 2.50
C THR A 62 9.94 4.92 1.27
N PHE A 63 9.19 4.15 0.46
CA PHE A 63 8.49 4.71 -0.69
C PHE A 63 7.41 5.74 -0.30
N ILE A 64 6.83 5.64 0.91
CA ILE A 64 5.80 6.59 1.36
C ILE A 64 6.37 7.98 1.63
N TYR A 65 7.68 8.12 1.84
CA TYR A 65 8.33 9.40 2.19
C TYR A 65 8.27 10.45 1.07
N LYS A 66 7.87 10.05 -0.12
CA LYS A 66 7.66 10.93 -1.27
C LYS A 66 6.23 11.45 -1.38
N GLU A 67 5.31 10.85 -0.63
CA GLU A 67 3.90 11.24 -0.66
C GLU A 67 3.66 12.53 0.12
N LYS A 68 2.45 13.08 -0.02
CA LYS A 68 2.03 14.25 0.79
C LYS A 68 1.96 13.88 2.27
N ASP A 69 2.22 14.82 3.13
CA ASP A 69 2.23 14.65 4.59
C ASP A 69 0.96 13.98 5.13
N ASP A 70 -0.21 14.37 4.63
CA ASP A 70 -1.47 13.76 5.09
C ASP A 70 -1.59 12.28 4.74
N ALA A 71 -1.02 11.85 3.60
CA ALA A 71 -0.95 10.44 3.26
C ALA A 71 0.01 9.70 4.19
N ILE A 72 1.16 10.30 4.52
CA ILE A 72 2.13 9.74 5.47
C ILE A 72 1.51 9.66 6.87
N ARG A 73 0.87 10.75 7.36
CA ARG A 73 0.15 10.75 8.65
C ARG A 73 -0.94 9.68 8.70
N SER A 74 -1.71 9.53 7.63
CA SER A 74 -2.74 8.49 7.52
C SER A 74 -2.17 7.10 7.76
N ILE A 75 -1.01 6.79 7.16
CA ILE A 75 -0.32 5.52 7.34
C ILE A 75 0.19 5.36 8.78
N ILE A 76 0.79 6.40 9.35
CA ILE A 76 1.29 6.37 10.73
C ILE A 76 0.13 6.12 11.70
N TYR A 77 -0.98 6.85 11.58
CA TYR A 77 -2.17 6.63 12.41
C TYR A 77 -2.79 5.25 12.22
N HIS A 78 -2.81 4.71 10.99
CA HIS A 78 -3.26 3.35 10.72
C HIS A 78 -2.48 2.31 11.54
N GLU A 79 -1.15 2.42 11.53
CA GLU A 79 -0.28 1.48 12.26
C GLU A 79 -0.33 1.70 13.79
N ILE A 80 -0.43 2.96 14.26
CA ILE A 80 -0.67 3.27 15.66
C ILE A 80 -2.02 2.68 16.09
N GLY A 81 -3.05 2.81 15.25
CA GLY A 81 -4.37 2.22 15.48
C GLY A 81 -4.33 0.72 15.70
N HIS A 82 -3.46 0.00 14.98
CA HIS A 82 -3.21 -1.42 15.21
C HIS A 82 -2.59 -1.68 16.58
N ILE A 83 -1.56 -0.93 16.98
CA ILE A 83 -0.92 -1.07 18.29
C ILE A 83 -1.92 -0.84 19.42
N VAL A 84 -2.74 0.21 19.33
CA VAL A 84 -3.77 0.56 20.33
C VAL A 84 -4.90 -0.49 20.38
N ALA A 85 -5.33 -0.99 19.22
CA ALA A 85 -6.41 -1.98 19.13
C ALA A 85 -5.99 -3.38 19.58
N GLY A 86 -4.70 -3.69 19.52
CA GLY A 86 -4.14 -4.99 19.87
C GLY A 86 -4.21 -6.04 18.74
N PRO A 87 -3.51 -7.18 18.90
CA PRO A 87 -3.23 -8.13 17.81
C PRO A 87 -4.48 -8.85 17.29
N LEU A 88 -5.51 -9.03 18.10
CA LEU A 88 -6.73 -9.75 17.72
C LEU A 88 -7.73 -8.88 16.95
N ALA A 89 -7.60 -7.55 17.04
CA ALA A 89 -8.56 -6.63 16.43
C ALA A 89 -8.47 -6.60 14.89
N LYS A 90 -7.29 -6.83 14.31
CA LYS A 90 -7.03 -6.67 12.86
C LYS A 90 -7.61 -5.31 12.37
N HIS A 91 -8.48 -5.33 11.35
CA HIS A 91 -9.26 -4.15 10.90
C HIS A 91 -10.75 -4.28 11.31
N GLY A 92 -11.02 -4.98 12.40
CA GLY A 92 -12.37 -5.21 12.93
C GLY A 92 -12.95 -3.99 13.66
N PRO A 93 -14.13 -4.15 14.32
CA PRO A 93 -14.86 -3.03 14.92
C PRO A 93 -14.07 -2.22 15.96
N VAL A 94 -13.17 -2.86 16.71
CA VAL A 94 -12.32 -2.16 17.71
C VAL A 94 -11.35 -1.22 17.00
N TRP A 95 -10.61 -1.71 16.02
CA TRP A 95 -9.70 -0.89 15.21
C TRP A 95 -10.44 0.24 14.49
N GLN A 96 -11.59 -0.06 13.88
CA GLN A 96 -12.40 0.95 13.17
C GLN A 96 -12.85 2.08 14.10
N ARG A 97 -13.29 1.78 15.31
CA ARG A 97 -13.68 2.82 16.30
C ARG A 97 -12.50 3.73 16.64
N ILE A 98 -11.30 3.17 16.83
CA ILE A 98 -10.09 3.90 17.15
C ILE A 98 -9.72 4.85 16.00
N VAL A 99 -9.57 4.33 14.78
CA VAL A 99 -9.15 5.15 13.65
C VAL A 99 -10.22 6.15 13.21
N ASN A 100 -11.50 5.86 13.39
CA ASN A 100 -12.58 6.83 13.14
C ASN A 100 -12.52 7.98 14.14
N LYS A 101 -12.23 7.73 15.43
CA LYS A 101 -12.00 8.79 16.43
C LYS A 101 -10.77 9.61 16.04
N MET A 102 -9.66 8.97 15.66
CA MET A 102 -8.45 9.67 15.18
C MET A 102 -8.78 10.55 13.96
N SER A 103 -9.43 10.00 12.93
CA SER A 103 -9.82 10.73 11.72
C SER A 103 -10.71 11.94 12.03
N LYS A 104 -11.68 11.79 12.94
CA LYS A 104 -12.59 12.88 13.32
C LYS A 104 -11.86 14.03 14.02
N ILE A 105 -10.88 13.72 14.86
CA ILE A 105 -10.16 14.74 15.65
C ILE A 105 -9.08 15.41 14.80
N THR A 106 -8.35 14.65 13.98
CA THR A 106 -7.22 15.18 13.20
C THR A 106 -7.62 15.73 11.83
N GLY A 107 -8.80 15.39 11.32
CA GLY A 107 -9.19 15.66 9.93
C GLY A 107 -8.51 14.73 8.90
N ILE A 108 -7.58 13.88 9.33
CA ILE A 108 -6.86 12.96 8.42
C ILE A 108 -7.72 11.74 8.12
N LYS A 109 -7.96 11.47 6.84
CA LYS A 109 -8.65 10.25 6.40
C LYS A 109 -7.77 9.02 6.61
N ILE A 110 -8.17 8.12 7.50
CA ILE A 110 -7.47 6.86 7.75
C ILE A 110 -8.27 5.71 7.13
N THR A 111 -7.68 4.99 6.19
CA THR A 111 -8.37 3.92 5.44
C THR A 111 -7.85 2.53 5.83
N ARG A 112 -8.69 1.52 5.63
CA ARG A 112 -8.30 0.11 5.84
C ARG A 112 -7.24 -0.35 4.84
N CYS A 113 -7.35 0.10 3.60
CA CYS A 113 -6.42 -0.18 2.51
C CYS A 113 -6.17 1.11 1.75
N TYR A 114 -4.94 1.32 1.32
CA TYR A 114 -4.57 2.47 0.50
C TYR A 114 -4.75 2.12 -0.98
N SER A 115 -5.41 3.02 -1.70
CA SER A 115 -5.59 2.98 -3.15
C SER A 115 -4.50 3.81 -3.84
N ASP A 116 -4.43 3.70 -5.17
CA ASP A 116 -3.52 4.53 -5.97
C ASP A 116 -3.85 6.04 -5.86
N SER A 117 -5.11 6.41 -5.57
CA SER A 117 -5.49 7.80 -5.30
C SER A 117 -5.03 8.32 -3.94
N ASP A 118 -4.84 7.44 -2.96
CA ASP A 118 -4.31 7.81 -1.63
C ASP A 118 -2.79 7.98 -1.67
N MET A 119 -2.09 7.35 -2.64
CA MET A 119 -0.64 7.40 -2.82
C MET A 119 -0.27 7.63 -4.29
N PRO A 120 -0.53 8.82 -4.84
CA PRO A 120 -0.41 9.10 -6.27
C PRO A 120 1.04 9.03 -6.79
N ILE A 121 2.03 9.44 -5.99
CA ILE A 121 3.44 9.40 -6.42
C ILE A 121 3.91 7.95 -6.55
N HIS A 122 3.59 7.10 -5.58
CA HIS A 122 3.90 5.67 -5.67
C HIS A 122 3.15 4.98 -6.82
N ALA A 123 1.90 5.37 -7.07
CA ALA A 123 1.12 4.86 -8.19
C ALA A 123 1.77 5.21 -9.55
N GLU A 124 2.25 6.45 -9.72
CA GLU A 124 2.98 6.86 -10.92
C GLU A 124 4.32 6.11 -11.08
N GLU A 125 5.10 5.96 -10.01
CA GLU A 125 6.35 5.18 -10.04
C GLU A 125 6.08 3.71 -10.41
N LYS A 126 4.99 3.11 -9.92
CA LYS A 126 4.57 1.76 -10.32
C LYS A 126 4.24 1.68 -11.80
N LYS A 127 3.50 2.67 -12.34
CA LYS A 127 3.16 2.72 -13.76
C LYS A 127 4.41 2.83 -14.63
N MET A 128 5.37 3.65 -14.25
CA MET A 128 6.64 3.81 -14.96
C MET A 128 7.50 2.53 -14.94
N ALA A 129 7.37 1.69 -13.92
CA ALA A 129 8.10 0.44 -13.78
C ALA A 129 7.51 -0.73 -14.58
N TRP A 130 6.34 -0.58 -15.19
CA TRP A 130 5.72 -1.65 -15.97
C TRP A 130 6.46 -1.87 -17.29
N LYS A 131 6.97 -3.09 -17.46
CA LYS A 131 7.76 -3.49 -18.64
C LYS A 131 6.90 -4.03 -19.78
N TYR A 132 5.77 -4.64 -19.43
CA TYR A 132 4.88 -5.30 -20.38
C TYR A 132 3.49 -4.70 -20.23
N ASN A 133 3.00 -4.06 -21.30
CA ASN A 133 1.72 -3.40 -21.31
C ASN A 133 0.87 -3.98 -22.43
N PHE A 134 -0.37 -4.29 -22.14
CA PHE A 134 -1.32 -4.84 -23.09
C PHE A 134 -2.64 -4.09 -23.00
N ARG A 135 -3.33 -3.96 -24.12
CA ARG A 135 -4.66 -3.37 -24.20
C ARG A 135 -5.60 -4.34 -24.87
N CYS A 136 -6.80 -4.46 -24.34
CA CYS A 136 -7.87 -5.22 -24.98
C CYS A 136 -8.34 -4.50 -26.26
N LYS A 137 -8.39 -5.21 -27.38
CA LYS A 137 -8.81 -4.66 -28.68
C LYS A 137 -10.29 -4.28 -28.72
N GLY A 138 -11.12 -4.85 -27.83
CA GLY A 138 -12.55 -4.57 -27.79
C GLY A 138 -12.89 -3.41 -26.83
N CYS A 139 -12.66 -3.56 -25.54
CA CYS A 139 -13.08 -2.59 -24.53
C CYS A 139 -11.99 -1.63 -24.07
N GLY A 140 -10.76 -1.75 -24.56
CA GLY A 140 -9.64 -0.89 -24.20
C GLY A 140 -9.05 -1.12 -22.80
N CYS A 141 -9.55 -2.08 -22.01
CA CYS A 141 -8.99 -2.36 -20.70
C CYS A 141 -7.50 -2.73 -20.79
N GLU A 142 -6.72 -2.28 -19.84
CA GLU A 142 -5.27 -2.44 -19.85
C GLU A 142 -4.80 -3.45 -18.82
N LEU A 143 -3.78 -4.24 -19.17
CA LEU A 143 -3.06 -5.17 -18.29
C LEU A 143 -1.59 -4.77 -18.27
N HIS A 144 -1.01 -4.78 -17.08
CA HIS A 144 0.37 -4.34 -16.87
C HIS A 144 1.16 -5.34 -16.02
N TYR A 145 2.39 -5.63 -16.44
CA TYR A 145 3.27 -6.55 -15.73
C TYR A 145 4.68 -5.98 -15.59
N MET A 146 5.29 -6.16 -14.42
CA MET A 146 6.69 -5.80 -14.15
C MET A 146 7.67 -6.87 -14.63
N LYS A 147 7.20 -8.12 -14.70
CA LYS A 147 7.99 -9.29 -15.15
C LYS A 147 7.24 -9.98 -16.27
N GLU A 148 7.98 -10.67 -17.11
CA GLU A 148 7.39 -11.51 -18.14
C GLU A 148 6.62 -12.67 -17.49
N THR A 149 5.34 -12.77 -17.83
CA THR A 149 4.45 -13.86 -17.41
C THR A 149 4.17 -14.80 -18.59
N GLU A 150 3.51 -15.91 -18.32
CA GLU A 150 3.03 -16.79 -19.40
C GLU A 150 2.12 -16.03 -20.36
N PHE A 151 1.20 -15.23 -19.84
CA PHE A 151 0.37 -14.33 -20.66
C PHE A 151 1.21 -13.44 -21.58
N CYS A 152 2.28 -12.83 -21.08
CA CYS A 152 3.14 -11.93 -21.88
C CYS A 152 3.77 -12.65 -23.08
N ARG A 153 4.08 -13.94 -22.96
CA ARG A 153 4.66 -14.76 -24.02
C ARG A 153 3.62 -15.28 -25.00
N THR A 154 2.44 -15.64 -24.51
CA THR A 154 1.46 -16.45 -25.23
C THR A 154 0.14 -15.71 -25.51
N TYR A 155 0.08 -14.39 -25.36
CA TYR A 155 -1.17 -13.61 -25.54
C TYR A 155 -1.75 -13.66 -26.96
N LYS A 156 -0.94 -14.04 -27.97
CA LYS A 156 -1.38 -14.21 -29.38
C LYS A 156 -1.70 -15.68 -29.72
N ASP A 157 -1.44 -16.62 -28.83
CA ASP A 157 -1.58 -18.03 -29.12
C ASP A 157 -3.04 -18.41 -29.38
N ILE A 158 -3.20 -19.30 -30.36
CA ILE A 158 -4.49 -19.91 -30.72
C ILE A 158 -4.44 -21.36 -30.21
N MET A 159 -5.48 -21.76 -29.50
CA MET A 159 -5.65 -23.14 -29.02
C MET A 159 -5.99 -24.08 -30.17
N PRO A 160 -5.78 -25.41 -30.04
CA PRO A 160 -6.12 -26.39 -31.06
C PRO A 160 -7.56 -26.35 -31.56
N ASN A 161 -8.47 -25.83 -30.74
CA ASN A 161 -9.89 -25.61 -31.11
C ASN A 161 -10.16 -24.32 -31.89
N GLY A 162 -9.11 -23.62 -32.33
CA GLY A 162 -9.20 -22.38 -33.08
C GLY A 162 -9.53 -21.13 -32.25
N LYS A 163 -9.67 -21.24 -30.93
CA LYS A 163 -9.97 -20.09 -30.05
C LYS A 163 -8.70 -19.46 -29.52
N PRO A 164 -8.70 -18.13 -29.28
CA PRO A 164 -7.61 -17.46 -28.58
C PRO A 164 -7.38 -18.08 -27.19
N ARG A 165 -6.11 -18.28 -26.83
CA ARG A 165 -5.74 -18.79 -25.49
C ARG A 165 -6.14 -17.82 -24.38
N TRP A 166 -6.09 -16.51 -24.65
CA TRP A 166 -6.38 -15.45 -23.70
C TRP A 166 -7.41 -14.47 -24.27
N THR A 167 -8.46 -14.26 -23.53
CA THR A 167 -9.50 -13.28 -23.85
C THR A 167 -9.78 -12.36 -22.67
N CYS A 168 -10.24 -11.17 -22.96
CA CYS A 168 -10.66 -10.19 -21.97
C CYS A 168 -11.87 -10.69 -21.17
N THR A 169 -11.81 -10.62 -19.86
CA THR A 169 -12.91 -11.04 -18.98
C THR A 169 -14.16 -10.17 -19.09
N HIS A 170 -14.02 -8.93 -19.63
CA HIS A 170 -15.15 -8.00 -19.79
C HIS A 170 -15.88 -8.16 -21.13
N CYS A 171 -15.13 -8.33 -22.23
CA CYS A 171 -15.73 -8.29 -23.58
C CYS A 171 -15.31 -9.46 -24.49
N HIS A 172 -14.56 -10.43 -23.96
CA HIS A 172 -14.09 -11.63 -24.64
C HIS A 172 -13.22 -11.39 -25.88
N ASN A 173 -12.79 -10.15 -26.15
CA ASN A 173 -11.83 -9.85 -27.21
C ASN A 173 -10.40 -10.19 -26.83
N THR A 174 -9.50 -10.21 -27.82
CA THR A 174 -8.08 -10.47 -27.66
C THR A 174 -7.32 -9.21 -27.24
N PHE A 175 -6.04 -9.39 -26.89
CA PHE A 175 -5.16 -8.31 -26.46
C PHE A 175 -4.13 -7.95 -27.54
N GLU A 176 -3.66 -6.72 -27.50
CA GLU A 176 -2.50 -6.25 -28.22
C GLU A 176 -1.44 -5.72 -27.23
N LYS A 177 -0.15 -5.85 -27.59
CA LYS A 177 0.94 -5.28 -26.81
C LYS A 177 1.06 -3.79 -27.14
N VAL A 178 1.14 -2.97 -26.11
CA VAL A 178 1.30 -1.51 -26.23
C VAL A 178 2.70 -1.13 -25.79
N ASN A 179 3.47 -0.46 -26.65
CA ASN A 179 4.73 0.14 -26.27
C ASN A 179 4.43 1.52 -25.66
N ARG A 180 4.78 1.73 -24.42
CA ARG A 180 4.81 3.10 -23.87
C ARG A 180 6.06 3.80 -24.41
N LYS A 181 5.84 4.91 -25.07
CA LYS A 181 6.90 5.86 -25.44
C LYS A 181 7.41 6.57 -24.20
#